data_9634f2a477767ae2ed5760150feb2a79
#
_entry.id   9634f2a477767ae2ed5760150feb2a79
#
_cell.length_a   1.000
_cell.length_b   1.000
_cell.length_c   1.000
_cell.angle_alpha   90.00
_cell.angle_beta   90.00
_cell.angle_gamma   90.00
#
_symmetry.space_group_name_H-M   'P 1'
#
loop_
_entity.id
_entity.type
_entity.pdbx_description
1 polymer ?
#
loop_
_entity_poly.entity_id
_entity_poly.type
_entity_poly.pdbx_seq_one_letter_code
_entity_poly.pdbx_strand_id
1 'polypeptide(L)'
;KLDKYLLVLTFLCFLASCSSSKRIAYFQDLKPGESELFTSLSPHYIKVLPGDKITILINSREPQLAELFNLAITAKAIGTTSNNSGILSYTVDLEGYIEFPVLGAINVNGKTRKEIASLIKEELISRELLKDPVVTVEFANLCISVLGEVKTPGRYSIDRDKVTLLDAIGMAGDLTIYGKRDKVFVLRENGGTRYSYSVNLCSAEDLFSSPAYYLQQNDIVYVEPGNVRANQSTVNGNTIRSTSSVSYT
;
A
#
# COMPACT_ATOMS: atom_id res chain seq x y z
N LYS A 1 -30.43 7.70 -57.44
CA LYS A 1 -29.60 8.71 -56.76
C LYS A 1 -29.67 8.57 -55.26
N LEU A 2 -30.83 8.23 -54.71
CA LEU A 2 -31.03 8.08 -53.23
C LEU A 2 -30.19 6.92 -52.67
N ASP A 3 -30.09 5.81 -53.42
CA ASP A 3 -29.37 4.61 -53.02
C ASP A 3 -27.86 4.83 -52.86
N LYS A 4 -27.28 5.74 -53.69
CA LYS A 4 -25.85 6.10 -53.58
C LYS A 4 -25.57 6.90 -52.32
N TYR A 5 -26.48 7.79 -51.93
CA TYR A 5 -26.32 8.58 -50.68
C TYR A 5 -26.51 7.70 -49.44
N LEU A 6 -27.43 6.71 -49.49
CA LEU A 6 -27.62 5.78 -48.40
C LEU A 6 -26.38 4.90 -48.22
N LEU A 7 -25.73 4.47 -49.30
CA LEU A 7 -24.52 3.64 -49.27
C LEU A 7 -23.29 4.42 -48.74
N VAL A 8 -23.18 5.71 -49.09
CA VAL A 8 -22.15 6.61 -48.57
C VAL A 8 -22.37 6.88 -47.06
N LEU A 9 -23.62 7.07 -46.65
CA LEU A 9 -23.95 7.31 -45.23
C LEU A 9 -23.66 6.09 -44.37
N THR A 10 -24.00 4.88 -44.83
CA THR A 10 -23.66 3.63 -44.14
C THR A 10 -22.14 3.41 -44.06
N PHE A 11 -21.39 3.69 -45.11
CA PHE A 11 -19.93 3.60 -45.11
C PHE A 11 -19.29 4.61 -44.16
N LEU A 12 -19.84 5.82 -44.05
CA LEU A 12 -19.38 6.87 -43.14
C LEU A 12 -19.59 6.45 -41.64
N CYS A 13 -20.68 5.73 -41.34
CA CYS A 13 -20.94 5.20 -39.98
C CYS A 13 -19.95 4.12 -39.57
N PHE A 14 -19.42 3.34 -40.52
CA PHE A 14 -18.40 2.33 -40.22
C PHE A 14 -17.01 2.91 -39.86
N LEU A 15 -16.72 4.15 -40.28
CA LEU A 15 -15.44 4.79 -39.98
C LEU A 15 -15.39 5.43 -38.57
N ALA A 16 -16.51 5.51 -37.85
CA ALA A 16 -16.59 6.14 -36.53
C ALA A 16 -16.29 5.14 -35.36
N SER A 17 -16.01 3.87 -35.66
CA SER A 17 -15.76 2.84 -34.63
C SER A 17 -14.28 2.73 -34.22
N CYS A 18 -13.60 3.84 -33.98
CA CYS A 18 -12.30 3.84 -33.31
C CYS A 18 -12.52 3.91 -31.81
N SER A 19 -12.69 2.76 -31.15
CA SER A 19 -12.63 2.68 -29.70
C SER A 19 -11.20 2.95 -29.24
N SER A 20 -11.00 4.07 -28.56
CA SER A 20 -9.72 4.53 -28.08
C SER A 20 -9.12 3.55 -27.06
N SER A 21 -7.95 2.97 -27.34
CA SER A 21 -7.13 2.19 -26.42
C SER A 21 -6.52 3.03 -25.27
N LYS A 22 -6.85 4.31 -25.18
CA LYS A 22 -6.34 5.28 -24.19
C LYS A 22 -6.61 4.89 -22.72
N ARG A 23 -7.55 3.98 -22.45
CA ARG A 23 -7.92 3.61 -21.06
C ARG A 23 -6.93 2.67 -20.37
N ILE A 24 -5.90 2.18 -21.07
CA ILE A 24 -4.95 1.19 -20.55
C ILE A 24 -3.61 1.82 -20.16
N ALA A 25 -3.27 3.00 -20.68
CA ALA A 25 -2.01 3.66 -20.42
C ALA A 25 -2.06 4.51 -19.14
N TYR A 26 -0.94 4.51 -18.41
CA TYR A 26 -0.67 5.45 -17.31
C TYR A 26 -0.23 6.80 -17.88
N PHE A 27 -0.36 7.86 -17.07
CA PHE A 27 0.30 9.16 -17.32
C PHE A 27 0.05 9.73 -18.73
N GLN A 28 -1.21 9.75 -19.15
CA GLN A 28 -1.57 10.18 -20.51
C GLN A 28 -1.45 11.70 -20.72
N ASP A 29 -1.26 12.45 -19.67
CA ASP A 29 -1.03 13.89 -19.61
C ASP A 29 0.44 14.28 -19.79
N LEU A 30 1.39 13.33 -19.69
CA LEU A 30 2.82 13.59 -19.90
C LEU A 30 3.12 13.87 -21.38
N LYS A 31 3.87 14.94 -21.63
CA LYS A 31 4.32 15.30 -22.97
C LYS A 31 5.74 14.77 -23.24
N PRO A 32 5.96 14.02 -24.33
CA PRO A 32 7.27 13.54 -24.68
C PRO A 32 8.27 14.69 -24.89
N GLY A 33 9.43 14.62 -24.23
CA GLY A 33 10.54 15.55 -24.40
C GLY A 33 10.47 16.83 -23.57
N GLU A 34 9.42 17.04 -22.79
CA GLU A 34 9.33 18.13 -21.81
C GLU A 34 9.60 17.58 -20.39
N SER A 35 10.41 18.33 -19.61
CA SER A 35 10.57 18.06 -18.18
C SER A 35 9.45 18.81 -17.46
N GLU A 36 8.46 18.10 -16.97
CA GLU A 36 7.35 18.68 -16.20
C GLU A 36 7.66 18.60 -14.71
N LEU A 37 7.42 19.69 -13.98
CA LEU A 37 7.55 19.75 -12.53
C LEU A 37 6.19 19.50 -11.91
N PHE A 38 6.00 18.32 -11.31
CA PHE A 38 4.82 18.03 -10.51
C PHE A 38 5.07 18.44 -9.06
N THR A 39 4.14 19.17 -8.47
CA THR A 39 4.18 19.45 -7.04
C THR A 39 3.73 18.19 -6.31
N SER A 40 4.67 17.34 -5.92
CA SER A 40 4.33 16.25 -5.03
C SER A 40 4.15 16.79 -3.62
N LEU A 41 3.15 16.28 -2.92
CA LEU A 41 3.03 16.50 -1.49
C LEU A 41 4.32 16.04 -0.81
N SER A 42 4.74 16.74 0.25
CA SER A 42 5.93 16.36 1.01
C SER A 42 5.89 14.87 1.37
N PRO A 43 7.02 14.15 1.24
CA PRO A 43 7.03 12.73 1.54
C PRO A 43 6.48 12.47 2.93
N HIS A 44 5.37 11.75 3.02
CA HIS A 44 4.84 11.29 4.29
C HIS A 44 5.57 10.01 4.67
N TYR A 45 6.42 10.10 5.69
CA TYR A 45 6.99 8.93 6.33
C TYR A 45 5.91 8.20 7.10
N ILE A 46 5.97 6.88 7.09
CA ILE A 46 5.05 6.05 7.85
C ILE A 46 5.26 6.31 9.34
N LYS A 47 4.17 6.56 10.05
CA LYS A 47 4.13 6.84 11.48
C LYS A 47 3.52 5.67 12.22
N VAL A 48 4.01 5.44 13.42
CA VAL A 48 3.49 4.41 14.32
C VAL A 48 2.11 4.82 14.83
N LEU A 49 1.19 3.86 14.84
CA LEU A 49 -0.19 4.00 15.33
C LEU A 49 -0.48 2.95 16.41
N PRO A 50 -1.51 3.15 17.24
CA PRO A 50 -1.98 2.14 18.19
C PRO A 50 -2.26 0.81 17.50
N GLY A 51 -1.80 -0.30 18.11
CA GLY A 51 -1.91 -1.65 17.55
C GLY A 51 -0.75 -2.06 16.63
N ASP A 52 0.13 -1.14 16.25
CA ASP A 52 1.33 -1.47 15.50
C ASP A 52 2.32 -2.26 16.37
N LYS A 53 3.18 -3.00 15.68
CA LYS A 53 4.29 -3.72 16.32
C LYS A 53 5.60 -3.17 15.80
N ILE A 54 6.49 -2.82 16.71
CA ILE A 54 7.83 -2.33 16.40
C ILE A 54 8.88 -3.20 17.10
N THR A 55 9.99 -3.38 16.44
CA THR A 55 11.19 -4.01 16.99
C THR A 55 12.20 -2.94 17.30
N ILE A 56 12.82 -3.01 18.47
CA ILE A 56 13.84 -2.05 18.91
C ILE A 56 15.08 -2.86 19.27
N LEU A 57 16.21 -2.50 18.64
CA LEU A 57 17.51 -3.09 18.91
C LEU A 57 18.47 -2.01 19.35
N ILE A 58 19.14 -2.24 20.47
CA ILE A 58 20.14 -1.36 21.03
C ILE A 58 21.50 -2.02 20.96
N ASN A 59 22.47 -1.32 20.38
CA ASN A 59 23.88 -1.65 20.39
C ASN A 59 24.67 -0.55 21.10
N SER A 60 25.74 -0.95 21.78
CA SER A 60 26.66 -0.04 22.47
C SER A 60 28.07 -0.63 22.47
N ARG A 61 29.08 0.20 22.76
CA ARG A 61 30.44 -0.30 23.02
C ARG A 61 30.52 -1.18 24.28
N GLU A 62 29.52 -1.11 25.14
CA GLU A 62 29.35 -1.93 26.32
C GLU A 62 28.23 -2.97 26.06
N PRO A 63 28.50 -4.10 25.39
CA PRO A 63 27.48 -5.04 24.96
C PRO A 63 26.66 -5.64 26.12
N GLN A 64 27.30 -5.86 27.25
CA GLN A 64 26.64 -6.42 28.45
C GLN A 64 25.55 -5.49 29.00
N LEU A 65 25.77 -4.19 28.95
CA LEU A 65 24.74 -3.21 29.34
C LEU A 65 23.65 -3.11 28.26
N ALA A 66 24.01 -3.16 26.98
CA ALA A 66 23.05 -3.11 25.89
C ALA A 66 22.08 -4.30 25.93
N GLU A 67 22.55 -5.50 26.35
CA GLU A 67 21.72 -6.68 26.51
C GLU A 67 20.57 -6.49 27.50
N LEU A 68 20.70 -5.66 28.50
CA LEU A 68 19.63 -5.36 29.47
C LEU A 68 18.40 -4.72 28.81
N PHE A 69 18.60 -4.00 27.72
CA PHE A 69 17.53 -3.33 26.95
C PHE A 69 16.99 -4.23 25.82
N ASN A 70 17.74 -5.26 25.46
CA ASN A 70 17.38 -6.25 24.43
C ASN A 70 16.79 -7.54 25.04
N LEU A 71 16.33 -7.54 26.29
CA LEU A 71 15.82 -8.70 27.03
C LEU A 71 14.73 -9.48 26.29
N ALA A 72 14.01 -8.80 25.43
CA ALA A 72 13.01 -9.41 24.59
C ALA A 72 13.58 -10.39 23.54
N ILE A 73 14.88 -10.30 23.21
CA ILE A 73 15.55 -11.20 22.26
C ILE A 73 15.87 -12.56 22.92
N THR A 74 16.09 -12.58 24.22
CA THR A 74 16.47 -13.76 24.99
C THR A 74 15.30 -14.55 25.57
N ALA A 75 14.08 -14.02 25.57
CA ALA A 75 12.89 -14.77 25.95
C ALA A 75 12.59 -15.84 24.89
N LYS A 76 13.41 -16.89 24.86
CA LYS A 76 13.18 -18.14 24.17
C LYS A 76 11.80 -18.62 24.61
N ALA A 77 10.82 -18.59 23.68
CA ALA A 77 9.47 -19.00 23.99
C ALA A 77 9.50 -20.39 24.64
N ILE A 78 9.16 -20.44 25.91
CA ILE A 78 9.03 -21.69 26.67
C ILE A 78 7.89 -22.45 26.00
N GLY A 79 8.23 -23.48 25.22
CA GLY A 79 7.26 -24.46 24.72
C GLY A 79 7.01 -24.52 23.23
N THR A 80 7.71 -23.79 22.39
CA THR A 80 7.60 -23.97 20.91
C THR A 80 8.93 -24.46 20.32
N THR A 81 8.91 -25.62 19.69
CA THR A 81 10.04 -26.24 18.95
C THR A 81 10.34 -25.55 17.63
N SER A 82 9.95 -24.29 17.48
CA SER A 82 10.22 -23.49 16.30
C SER A 82 11.55 -22.75 16.48
N ASN A 83 12.54 -23.08 15.64
CA ASN A 83 13.85 -22.40 15.56
C ASN A 83 13.75 -20.95 15.00
N ASN A 84 12.62 -20.33 15.10
CA ASN A 84 12.49 -18.91 14.81
C ASN A 84 12.99 -18.12 16.02
N SER A 85 14.21 -17.64 15.94
CA SER A 85 14.75 -16.56 16.77
C SER A 85 13.96 -15.28 16.41
N GLY A 86 12.68 -15.25 16.79
CA GLY A 86 11.83 -14.10 16.58
C GLY A 86 12.32 -12.97 17.46
N ILE A 87 12.80 -11.90 16.87
CA ILE A 87 13.03 -10.65 17.56
C ILE A 87 11.68 -10.27 18.18
N LEU A 88 11.63 -10.13 19.52
CA LEU A 88 10.38 -9.75 20.18
C LEU A 88 10.01 -8.33 19.79
N SER A 89 8.78 -8.16 19.39
CA SER A 89 8.23 -6.85 19.02
C SER A 89 7.44 -6.26 20.18
N TYR A 90 7.56 -4.94 20.35
CA TYR A 90 6.73 -4.16 21.24
C TYR A 90 5.40 -3.86 20.55
N THR A 91 4.29 -4.12 21.20
CA THR A 91 2.96 -3.72 20.69
C THR A 91 2.63 -2.35 21.26
N VAL A 92 2.25 -1.42 20.38
CA VAL A 92 1.78 -0.08 20.77
C VAL A 92 0.37 -0.20 21.33
N ASP A 93 0.16 0.28 22.55
CA ASP A 93 -1.13 0.26 23.21
C ASP A 93 -2.13 1.27 22.60
N LEU A 94 -3.35 1.32 23.14
CA LEU A 94 -4.40 2.21 22.63
C LEU A 94 -4.10 3.69 22.89
N GLU A 95 -3.31 3.99 23.91
CA GLU A 95 -2.86 5.33 24.30
C GLU A 95 -1.62 5.75 23.52
N GLY A 96 -1.00 4.85 22.73
CA GLY A 96 0.16 5.11 21.91
C GLY A 96 1.51 4.91 22.59
N TYR A 97 1.54 4.14 23.69
CA TYR A 97 2.76 3.83 24.42
C TYR A 97 3.27 2.42 24.15
N ILE A 98 4.54 2.23 24.37
CA ILE A 98 5.20 0.92 24.51
C ILE A 98 5.83 0.80 25.88
N GLU A 99 5.79 -0.39 26.48
CA GLU A 99 6.53 -0.71 27.71
C GLU A 99 7.95 -1.11 27.35
N PHE A 100 8.91 -0.20 27.62
CA PHE A 100 10.31 -0.43 27.28
C PHE A 100 11.12 -0.76 28.54
N PRO A 101 12.00 -1.81 28.50
CA PRO A 101 12.79 -2.20 29.67
C PRO A 101 13.57 -1.01 30.25
N VAL A 102 13.56 -0.90 31.59
CA VAL A 102 14.25 0.13 32.37
C VAL A 102 13.71 1.55 32.18
N LEU A 103 13.31 1.93 30.95
CA LEU A 103 12.78 3.28 30.68
C LEU A 103 11.30 3.42 31.05
N GLY A 104 10.55 2.29 31.08
CA GLY A 104 9.10 2.28 31.32
C GLY A 104 8.29 2.64 30.08
N ALA A 105 7.15 3.27 30.30
CA ALA A 105 6.22 3.64 29.22
C ALA A 105 6.78 4.80 28.36
N ILE A 106 6.90 4.56 27.05
CA ILE A 106 7.40 5.54 26.07
C ILE A 106 6.31 5.83 25.06
N ASN A 107 5.95 7.10 24.87
CA ASN A 107 4.98 7.49 23.85
C ASN A 107 5.62 7.49 22.47
N VAL A 108 5.11 6.62 21.59
CA VAL A 108 5.56 6.42 20.20
C VAL A 108 4.50 6.82 19.16
N ASN A 109 3.29 7.18 19.61
CA ASN A 109 2.20 7.50 18.72
C ASN A 109 2.53 8.66 17.78
N GLY A 110 2.23 8.51 16.50
CA GLY A 110 2.46 9.53 15.49
C GLY A 110 3.92 9.81 15.15
N LYS A 111 4.87 9.04 15.71
CA LYS A 111 6.31 9.18 15.44
C LYS A 111 6.77 8.22 14.34
N THR A 112 7.77 8.66 13.62
CA THR A 112 8.50 7.82 12.65
C THR A 112 9.51 6.91 13.38
N ARG A 113 9.98 5.85 12.72
CA ARG A 113 11.06 4.98 13.27
C ARG A 113 12.28 5.78 13.74
N LYS A 114 12.66 6.79 12.96
CA LYS A 114 13.81 7.65 13.25
C LYS A 114 13.59 8.52 14.49
N GLU A 115 12.41 9.09 14.62
CA GLU A 115 12.06 9.90 15.81
C GLU A 115 12.01 9.06 17.07
N ILE A 116 11.49 7.82 17.01
CA ILE A 116 11.48 6.87 18.12
C ILE A 116 12.91 6.46 18.49
N ALA A 117 13.76 6.16 17.50
CA ALA A 117 15.16 5.84 17.76
C ALA A 117 15.90 6.98 18.46
N SER A 118 15.69 8.22 18.01
CA SER A 118 16.26 9.42 18.64
C SER A 118 15.76 9.61 20.07
N LEU A 119 14.45 9.47 20.30
CA LEU A 119 13.84 9.59 21.61
C LEU A 119 14.44 8.60 22.62
N ILE A 120 14.50 7.31 22.24
CA ILE A 120 15.07 6.27 23.11
C ILE A 120 16.56 6.51 23.36
N LYS A 121 17.30 6.92 22.33
CA LYS A 121 18.72 7.25 22.47
C LYS A 121 18.94 8.38 23.48
N GLU A 122 18.15 9.46 23.39
CA GLU A 122 18.21 10.61 24.30
C GLU A 122 17.88 10.20 25.73
N GLU A 123 16.86 9.37 25.95
CA GLU A 123 16.48 8.85 27.26
C GLU A 123 17.61 7.99 27.90
N LEU A 124 18.25 7.12 27.09
CA LEU A 124 19.35 6.29 27.58
C LEU A 124 20.58 7.09 27.96
N ILE A 125 20.87 8.16 27.23
CA ILE A 125 22.02 9.05 27.53
C ILE A 125 21.70 9.95 28.72
N SER A 126 20.52 10.58 28.77
CA SER A 126 20.14 11.52 29.83
C SER A 126 20.04 10.87 31.20
N ARG A 127 19.66 9.60 31.26
CA ARG A 127 19.63 8.81 32.49
C ARG A 127 20.97 8.11 32.81
N GLU A 128 22.02 8.40 32.04
CA GLU A 128 23.37 7.83 32.20
C GLU A 128 23.41 6.29 32.13
N LEU A 129 22.43 5.68 31.43
CA LEU A 129 22.31 4.22 31.30
C LEU A 129 23.28 3.66 30.24
N LEU A 130 23.50 4.40 29.16
CA LEU A 130 24.45 4.09 28.10
C LEU A 130 25.10 5.38 27.58
N LYS A 131 26.41 5.35 27.31
CA LYS A 131 27.15 6.53 26.84
C LYS A 131 27.03 6.76 25.32
N ASP A 132 26.97 5.67 24.54
CA ASP A 132 27.04 5.66 23.10
C ASP A 132 26.03 4.69 22.45
N PRO A 133 24.73 4.76 22.81
CA PRO A 133 23.77 3.83 22.26
C PRO A 133 23.50 4.09 20.77
N VAL A 134 23.47 3.01 20.00
CA VAL A 134 22.95 2.97 18.64
C VAL A 134 21.60 2.25 18.70
N VAL A 135 20.54 3.01 18.45
CA VAL A 135 19.15 2.50 18.50
C VAL A 135 18.63 2.30 17.11
N THR A 136 18.21 1.08 16.80
CA THR A 136 17.55 0.72 15.54
C THR A 136 16.10 0.37 15.82
N VAL A 137 15.17 0.99 15.09
CA VAL A 137 13.73 0.73 15.20
C VAL A 137 13.21 0.26 13.85
N GLU A 138 12.50 -0.86 13.86
CA GLU A 138 11.88 -1.44 12.66
C GLU A 138 10.41 -1.75 12.91
N PHE A 139 9.56 -1.63 11.87
CA PHE A 139 8.20 -2.13 11.95
C PHE A 139 8.19 -3.65 11.81
N ALA A 140 7.46 -4.34 12.69
CA ALA A 140 7.34 -5.79 12.66
C ALA A 140 6.11 -6.27 11.87
N ASN A 141 5.11 -5.42 11.66
CA ASN A 141 3.84 -5.78 11.02
C ASN A 141 3.37 -4.77 9.94
N LEU A 142 4.27 -3.91 9.47
CA LEU A 142 3.94 -2.92 8.45
C LEU A 142 3.45 -3.59 7.16
N CYS A 143 2.24 -3.28 6.75
CA CYS A 143 1.64 -3.87 5.57
C CYS A 143 0.55 -2.99 4.97
N ILE A 144 0.27 -3.25 3.70
CA ILE A 144 -0.85 -2.71 2.92
C ILE A 144 -1.61 -3.87 2.28
N SER A 145 -2.85 -3.63 1.88
CA SER A 145 -3.65 -4.59 1.13
C SER A 145 -3.94 -4.06 -0.27
N VAL A 146 -3.79 -4.90 -1.29
CA VAL A 146 -4.15 -4.55 -2.67
C VAL A 146 -5.20 -5.54 -3.14
N LEU A 147 -6.36 -5.04 -3.56
CA LEU A 147 -7.54 -5.83 -3.89
C LEU A 147 -8.13 -5.42 -5.24
N GLY A 148 -8.95 -6.28 -5.80
CA GLY A 148 -9.68 -6.05 -7.04
C GLY A 148 -8.93 -6.51 -8.28
N GLU A 149 -9.00 -5.76 -9.37
CA GLU A 149 -8.48 -6.14 -10.69
C GLU A 149 -6.96 -5.88 -10.83
N VAL A 150 -6.18 -6.56 -10.00
CA VAL A 150 -4.72 -6.67 -10.07
C VAL A 150 -4.32 -8.12 -10.31
N LYS A 151 -3.08 -8.39 -10.75
CA LYS A 151 -2.63 -9.76 -11.06
C LYS A 151 -2.59 -10.65 -9.83
N THR A 152 -2.11 -10.13 -8.70
CA THR A 152 -1.96 -10.86 -7.44
C THR A 152 -2.56 -10.03 -6.30
N PRO A 153 -3.89 -10.09 -6.09
CA PRO A 153 -4.49 -9.43 -4.94
C PRO A 153 -4.01 -10.09 -3.64
N GLY A 154 -3.73 -9.27 -2.61
CA GLY A 154 -3.23 -9.79 -1.36
C GLY A 154 -2.80 -8.71 -0.37
N ARG A 155 -2.23 -9.16 0.75
CA ARG A 155 -1.61 -8.31 1.76
C ARG A 155 -0.10 -8.35 1.56
N TYR A 156 0.53 -7.16 1.49
CA TYR A 156 1.94 -6.98 1.20
C TYR A 156 2.65 -6.37 2.40
N SER A 157 3.72 -7.00 2.83
CA SER A 157 4.60 -6.47 3.86
C SER A 157 5.51 -5.38 3.27
N ILE A 158 5.76 -4.34 4.03
CA ILE A 158 6.58 -3.19 3.65
C ILE A 158 7.81 -3.14 4.56
N ASP A 159 8.98 -2.99 3.96
CA ASP A 159 10.30 -2.96 4.62
C ASP A 159 10.96 -1.57 4.63
N ARG A 160 10.24 -0.55 4.19
CA ARG A 160 10.77 0.82 4.00
C ARG A 160 9.92 1.89 4.67
N ASP A 161 10.50 3.07 4.90
CA ASP A 161 9.87 4.18 5.60
C ASP A 161 8.76 4.89 4.83
N LYS A 162 8.68 4.64 3.53
CA LYS A 162 7.67 5.22 2.65
C LYS A 162 7.38 4.26 1.51
N VAL A 163 6.11 4.16 1.16
CA VAL A 163 5.61 3.38 0.04
C VAL A 163 4.59 4.21 -0.73
N THR A 164 4.65 4.17 -2.04
CA THR A 164 3.73 4.88 -2.91
C THR A 164 2.60 3.97 -3.39
N LEU A 165 1.54 4.57 -3.91
CA LEU A 165 0.46 3.83 -4.58
C LEU A 165 1.00 3.02 -5.77
N LEU A 166 2.00 3.54 -6.50
CA LEU A 166 2.62 2.81 -7.60
C LEU A 166 3.45 1.62 -7.13
N ASP A 167 4.16 1.75 -5.99
CA ASP A 167 4.86 0.61 -5.38
C ASP A 167 3.87 -0.51 -5.03
N ALA A 168 2.74 -0.16 -4.43
CA ALA A 168 1.70 -1.14 -4.06
C ALA A 168 1.13 -1.88 -5.28
N ILE A 169 0.85 -1.14 -6.35
CA ILE A 169 0.39 -1.69 -7.62
C ILE A 169 1.47 -2.59 -8.24
N GLY A 170 2.74 -2.15 -8.20
CA GLY A 170 3.87 -2.94 -8.67
C GLY A 170 4.05 -4.25 -7.90
N MET A 171 3.92 -4.22 -6.57
CA MET A 171 3.94 -5.42 -5.71
C MET A 171 2.82 -6.41 -6.09
N ALA A 172 1.64 -5.90 -6.45
CA ALA A 172 0.51 -6.70 -6.91
C ALA A 172 0.63 -7.17 -8.38
N GLY A 173 1.77 -6.89 -9.03
CA GLY A 173 2.06 -7.30 -10.42
C GLY A 173 1.33 -6.49 -11.48
N ASP A 174 0.91 -5.28 -11.16
CA ASP A 174 0.14 -4.36 -12.00
C ASP A 174 -1.38 -4.71 -12.09
N LEU A 175 -2.15 -3.74 -12.58
CA LEU A 175 -3.57 -3.93 -12.88
C LEU A 175 -3.74 -4.92 -14.03
N THR A 176 -4.83 -5.70 -13.98
CA THR A 176 -5.24 -6.48 -15.15
C THR A 176 -5.72 -5.54 -16.28
N ILE A 177 -5.92 -6.09 -17.48
CA ILE A 177 -6.50 -5.35 -18.60
C ILE A 177 -7.94 -4.90 -18.32
N TYR A 178 -8.57 -5.48 -17.33
CA TYR A 178 -9.95 -5.18 -16.91
C TYR A 178 -10.02 -4.16 -15.78
N GLY A 179 -8.91 -3.83 -15.13
CA GLY A 179 -8.85 -2.86 -14.04
C GLY A 179 -9.01 -1.43 -14.53
N LYS A 180 -9.84 -0.64 -13.83
CA LYS A 180 -10.01 0.78 -14.10
C LYS A 180 -8.82 1.56 -13.56
N ARG A 181 -8.01 2.12 -14.47
CA ARG A 181 -6.86 2.97 -14.14
C ARG A 181 -7.24 4.39 -13.79
N ASP A 182 -8.35 4.84 -14.32
CA ASP A 182 -8.88 6.19 -14.08
C ASP A 182 -9.56 6.34 -12.72
N LYS A 183 -9.74 5.23 -11.98
CA LYS A 183 -10.44 5.24 -10.69
C LYS A 183 -9.96 4.12 -9.78
N VAL A 184 -8.85 4.37 -9.10
CA VAL A 184 -8.31 3.49 -8.05
C VAL A 184 -8.65 4.11 -6.70
N PHE A 185 -9.17 3.31 -5.78
CA PHE A 185 -9.48 3.78 -4.44
C PHE A 185 -8.37 3.42 -3.45
N VAL A 186 -8.07 4.36 -2.57
CA VAL A 186 -7.29 4.09 -1.36
C VAL A 186 -8.19 4.34 -0.16
N LEU A 187 -8.42 3.30 0.61
CA LEU A 187 -9.18 3.36 1.85
C LEU A 187 -8.21 3.41 3.02
N ARG A 188 -8.35 4.43 3.85
CA ARG A 188 -7.50 4.70 5.02
C ARG A 188 -8.34 4.89 6.26
N GLU A 189 -7.93 4.28 7.35
CA GLU A 189 -8.52 4.51 8.67
C GLU A 189 -7.55 5.33 9.52
N ASN A 190 -8.03 6.42 10.10
CA ASN A 190 -7.24 7.24 10.99
C ASN A 190 -8.12 7.71 12.16
N GLY A 191 -7.74 7.35 13.39
CA GLY A 191 -8.48 7.72 14.59
C GLY A 191 -9.93 7.29 14.59
N GLY A 192 -10.27 6.11 14.06
CA GLY A 192 -11.63 5.58 13.94
C GLY A 192 -12.45 6.19 12.79
N THR A 193 -11.91 7.14 12.06
CA THR A 193 -12.55 7.72 10.87
C THR A 193 -11.99 7.07 9.61
N ARG A 194 -12.87 6.68 8.69
CA ARG A 194 -12.51 6.08 7.41
C ARG A 194 -12.57 7.10 6.28
N TYR A 195 -11.49 7.20 5.55
CA TYR A 195 -11.34 8.07 4.38
C TYR A 195 -11.26 7.22 3.13
N SER A 196 -11.87 7.70 2.05
CA SER A 196 -11.75 7.11 0.72
C SER A 196 -11.20 8.16 -0.24
N TYR A 197 -10.07 7.85 -0.85
CA TYR A 197 -9.44 8.68 -1.87
C TYR A 197 -9.61 8.00 -3.22
N SER A 198 -10.08 8.73 -4.21
CA SER A 198 -10.13 8.27 -5.60
C SER A 198 -8.94 8.86 -6.35
N VAL A 199 -8.13 8.03 -6.97
CA VAL A 199 -6.90 8.42 -7.66
C VAL A 199 -6.98 7.97 -9.11
N ASN A 200 -6.68 8.88 -10.02
CA ASN A 200 -6.62 8.60 -11.45
C ASN A 200 -5.17 8.33 -11.86
N LEU A 201 -4.86 7.09 -12.19
CA LEU A 201 -3.52 6.69 -12.64
C LEU A 201 -3.21 7.09 -14.08
N CYS A 202 -4.25 7.50 -14.84
CA CYS A 202 -4.05 7.99 -16.21
C CYS A 202 -3.51 9.42 -16.24
N SER A 203 -3.57 10.16 -15.11
CA SER A 203 -3.03 11.50 -14.96
C SER A 203 -1.90 11.53 -13.94
N ALA A 204 -0.74 12.02 -14.36
CA ALA A 204 0.40 12.23 -13.49
C ALA A 204 0.11 13.33 -12.46
N GLU A 205 -0.58 14.40 -12.87
CA GLU A 205 -0.96 15.51 -11.99
C GLU A 205 -1.87 15.02 -10.86
N ASP A 206 -2.96 14.29 -11.18
CA ASP A 206 -3.89 13.74 -10.19
C ASP A 206 -3.20 12.79 -9.23
N LEU A 207 -2.32 11.93 -9.76
CA LEU A 207 -1.62 10.95 -8.95
C LEU A 207 -0.66 11.61 -7.95
N PHE A 208 0.23 12.50 -8.43
CA PHE A 208 1.27 13.09 -7.58
C PHE A 208 0.74 14.14 -6.60
N SER A 209 -0.39 14.78 -6.90
CA SER A 209 -1.07 15.72 -6.01
C SER A 209 -2.01 15.03 -5.00
N SER A 210 -2.26 13.74 -5.16
CA SER A 210 -3.17 13.00 -4.28
C SER A 210 -2.61 12.85 -2.87
N PRO A 211 -3.41 13.11 -1.80
CA PRO A 211 -3.05 12.80 -0.42
C PRO A 211 -2.82 11.30 -0.16
N ALA A 212 -3.29 10.43 -1.07
CA ALA A 212 -3.12 8.99 -1.02
C ALA A 212 -1.97 8.48 -1.89
N TYR A 213 -1.15 9.37 -2.48
CA TYR A 213 0.04 8.96 -3.22
C TYR A 213 1.03 8.20 -2.35
N TYR A 214 1.29 8.72 -1.13
CA TYR A 214 2.03 8.00 -0.10
C TYR A 214 1.06 7.21 0.78
N LEU A 215 1.25 5.90 0.79
CA LEU A 215 0.43 4.99 1.57
C LEU A 215 0.86 4.95 3.03
N GLN A 216 -0.08 4.61 3.90
CA GLN A 216 0.09 4.45 5.34
C GLN A 216 -0.10 2.97 5.72
N GLN A 217 0.24 2.64 6.97
CA GLN A 217 -0.04 1.34 7.56
C GLN A 217 -1.52 0.97 7.43
N ASN A 218 -1.79 -0.27 7.01
CA ASN A 218 -3.13 -0.84 6.83
C ASN A 218 -4.00 -0.20 5.73
N ASP A 219 -3.44 0.69 4.88
CA ASP A 219 -4.18 1.18 3.71
C ASP A 219 -4.64 0.01 2.83
N ILE A 220 -5.83 0.17 2.26
CA ILE A 220 -6.38 -0.76 1.29
C ILE A 220 -6.44 -0.05 -0.06
N VAL A 221 -5.68 -0.55 -1.02
CA VAL A 221 -5.75 -0.15 -2.42
C VAL A 221 -6.75 -1.05 -3.12
N TYR A 222 -7.80 -0.47 -3.69
CA TYR A 222 -8.84 -1.22 -4.39
C TYR A 222 -8.96 -0.75 -5.83
N VAL A 223 -8.81 -1.69 -6.75
CA VAL A 223 -8.95 -1.49 -8.20
C VAL A 223 -10.30 -2.03 -8.65
N GLU A 224 -11.19 -1.14 -9.08
CA GLU A 224 -12.49 -1.54 -9.60
C GLU A 224 -12.38 -2.32 -10.94
N PRO A 225 -13.23 -3.34 -11.15
CA PRO A 225 -13.37 -3.96 -12.44
C PRO A 225 -14.03 -3.01 -13.47
N GLY A 226 -13.53 -3.05 -14.68
CA GLY A 226 -14.18 -2.38 -15.81
C GLY A 226 -15.50 -3.06 -16.22
N ASN A 227 -16.31 -2.33 -16.98
CA ASN A 227 -17.66 -2.78 -17.39
C ASN A 227 -17.66 -4.13 -18.11
N VAL A 228 -16.61 -4.44 -18.87
CA VAL A 228 -16.48 -5.73 -19.59
C VAL A 228 -16.42 -6.89 -18.58
N ARG A 229 -15.66 -6.75 -17.51
CA ARG A 229 -15.55 -7.78 -16.47
C ARG A 229 -16.83 -7.88 -15.64
N ALA A 230 -17.44 -6.75 -15.30
CA ALA A 230 -18.71 -6.71 -14.58
C ALA A 230 -19.83 -7.42 -15.38
N ASN A 231 -19.91 -7.16 -16.68
CA ASN A 231 -20.90 -7.79 -17.54
C ASN A 231 -20.66 -9.31 -17.71
N GLN A 232 -19.42 -9.76 -17.75
CA GLN A 232 -19.10 -11.20 -17.79
C GLN A 232 -19.56 -11.95 -16.54
N SER A 233 -19.56 -11.31 -15.37
CA SER A 233 -20.03 -11.93 -14.14
C SER A 233 -21.57 -12.10 -14.08
N THR A 234 -22.32 -11.33 -14.87
CA THR A 234 -23.79 -11.40 -14.94
C THR A 234 -24.30 -12.40 -15.99
N VAL A 235 -23.44 -12.85 -16.91
CA VAL A 235 -23.80 -13.89 -17.90
C VAL A 235 -23.84 -15.23 -17.16
N ASN A 236 -25.04 -15.65 -16.83
CA ASN A 236 -25.30 -16.94 -16.18
C ASN A 236 -24.93 -18.06 -17.16
N GLY A 237 -24.08 -19.02 -16.75
CA GLY A 237 -23.61 -20.12 -17.58
C GLY A 237 -24.73 -20.97 -18.22
N ASN A 238 -25.98 -20.84 -17.75
CA ASN A 238 -27.18 -21.46 -18.33
C ASN A 238 -27.66 -20.77 -19.61
N THR A 239 -27.33 -19.50 -19.84
CA THR A 239 -27.72 -18.77 -21.06
C THR A 239 -26.91 -19.25 -22.27
N ILE A 240 -25.68 -19.73 -22.05
CA ILE A 240 -24.83 -20.23 -23.13
C ILE A 240 -25.26 -21.64 -23.57
N ARG A 241 -25.86 -22.44 -22.67
CA ARG A 241 -26.34 -23.78 -23.01
C ARG A 241 -27.63 -23.81 -23.86
N SER A 242 -28.43 -22.74 -23.80
CA SER A 242 -29.69 -22.66 -24.55
C SER A 242 -29.53 -22.34 -26.06
N THR A 243 -28.34 -21.84 -26.46
CA THR A 243 -28.07 -21.48 -27.86
C THR A 243 -27.31 -22.54 -28.63
N SER A 244 -26.83 -23.62 -27.99
CA SER A 244 -26.07 -24.69 -28.64
C SER A 244 -26.93 -25.95 -29.02
N SER A 245 -28.26 -25.93 -28.82
CA SER A 245 -29.16 -26.95 -29.25
C SER A 245 -29.77 -26.64 -30.63
N VAL A 246 -28.95 -26.33 -31.62
CA VAL A 246 -29.40 -26.43 -33.04
C VAL A 246 -29.16 -27.85 -33.48
N SER A 247 -30.25 -28.58 -33.59
CA SER A 247 -30.34 -29.96 -34.09
C SER A 247 -29.78 -30.08 -35.51
N TYR A 248 -28.91 -31.05 -35.70
CA TYR A 248 -28.68 -31.64 -37.00
C TYR A 248 -29.79 -32.66 -37.24
N THR A 249 -30.67 -32.39 -38.18
CA THR A 249 -31.48 -33.34 -38.95
C THR A 249 -31.09 -33.22 -40.39
#